data_2003207c3b9c19e718d33cb60c476a8c
#
_entry.id   2003207c3b9c19e718d33cb60c476a8c
#
_cell.length_a   1.000
_cell.length_b   1.000
_cell.length_c   1.000
_cell.angle_alpha   90.00
_cell.angle_beta   90.00
_cell.angle_gamma   90.00
#
_symmetry.space_group_name_H-M   'P 1'
#
loop_
_entity.id
_entity.type
_entity.pdbx_description
1 polymer ?
#
loop_
_entity_poly.entity_id
_entity_poly.type
_entity_poly.pdbx_seq_one_letter_code
_entity_poly.pdbx_strand_id
1 'polypeptide(L)'
;GEWEDTLADISRLQQLAREYAAGQEKEPDGLLLTLNYLRARRYEDFSWDLILGPADEDFQALVAQQAPELAELQQIDLRTTPGGGQVGFIHLLAGAAGAWQGMPVICAWGGDCIQLAQAARGMDPAASRQTLEPLFGASDQSSLFPLSDLLADLDGANLGAELTPEADLAQALENYYGQIDSRERCRRFIALQFGGGDTGSSEFAARVWETFRQDEGVCLMLTLEGDMSRGEGDAQLSQEMAAPLETTCTLLAEYLGRE
;
A
#
# COMPACT_ATOMS: atom_id res chain seq x y z
N GLY A 1 17.59 18.50 1.71
CA GLY A 1 16.86 18.36 0.43
C GLY A 1 15.43 17.94 0.69
N GLU A 2 14.66 17.69 -0.36
CA GLU A 2 13.21 17.43 -0.23
C GLU A 2 12.87 16.20 0.64
N TRP A 3 13.70 15.18 0.61
CA TRP A 3 13.54 13.98 1.46
C TRP A 3 13.77 14.32 2.94
N GLU A 4 14.86 14.97 3.24
CA GLU A 4 15.21 15.35 4.62
C GLU A 4 14.18 16.33 5.21
N ASP A 5 13.68 17.27 4.40
CA ASP A 5 12.62 18.20 4.82
C ASP A 5 11.33 17.44 5.15
N THR A 6 10.95 16.46 4.30
CA THR A 6 9.82 15.57 4.56
C THR A 6 9.98 14.78 5.86
N LEU A 7 11.17 14.21 6.11
CA LEU A 7 11.44 13.47 7.35
C LEU A 7 11.38 14.37 8.59
N ALA A 8 11.87 15.60 8.50
CA ALA A 8 11.78 16.57 9.59
C ALA A 8 10.31 16.91 9.93
N ASP A 9 9.47 17.09 8.92
CA ASP A 9 8.05 17.36 9.10
C ASP A 9 7.31 16.15 9.67
N ILE A 10 7.66 14.93 9.26
CA ILE A 10 7.13 13.67 9.84
C ILE A 10 7.51 13.57 11.32
N SER A 11 8.76 13.85 11.68
CA SER A 11 9.20 13.84 13.09
C SER A 11 8.40 14.82 13.93
N ARG A 12 8.16 16.02 13.41
CA ARG A 12 7.34 17.04 14.08
C ARG A 12 5.89 16.62 14.24
N LEU A 13 5.30 16.03 13.19
CA LEU A 13 3.95 15.48 13.24
C LEU A 13 3.84 14.37 14.29
N GLN A 14 4.80 13.47 14.33
CA GLN A 14 4.81 12.36 15.30
C GLN A 14 4.96 12.87 16.75
N GLN A 15 5.74 13.90 16.96
CA GLN A 15 5.82 14.54 18.27
C GLN A 15 4.45 15.10 18.72
N LEU A 16 3.75 15.83 17.84
CA LEU A 16 2.40 16.32 18.12
C LEU A 16 1.42 15.17 18.40
N ALA A 17 1.52 14.06 17.65
CA ALA A 17 0.69 12.90 17.88
C ALA A 17 0.92 12.26 19.25
N ARG A 18 2.17 12.16 19.69
CA ARG A 18 2.52 11.63 21.02
C ARG A 18 2.05 12.56 22.14
N GLU A 19 2.20 13.87 21.98
CA GLU A 19 1.71 14.87 22.95
C GLU A 19 0.18 14.83 23.05
N TYR A 20 -0.51 14.74 21.92
CA TYR A 20 -1.96 14.57 21.87
C TYR A 20 -2.39 13.28 22.56
N ALA A 21 -1.78 12.15 22.22
CA ALA A 21 -2.08 10.83 22.80
C ALA A 21 -1.93 10.83 24.32
N ALA A 22 -0.85 11.41 24.85
CA ALA A 22 -0.59 11.50 26.28
C ALA A 22 -1.64 12.35 27.03
N GLY A 23 -2.36 13.24 26.35
CA GLY A 23 -3.44 14.04 26.91
C GLY A 23 -4.82 13.37 26.88
N GLN A 24 -4.96 12.20 26.25
CA GLN A 24 -6.24 11.49 26.12
C GLN A 24 -6.41 10.43 27.23
N GLU A 25 -7.64 10.24 27.70
CA GLU A 25 -7.96 9.21 28.71
C GLU A 25 -7.61 7.79 28.29
N LYS A 26 -7.65 7.49 26.99
CA LYS A 26 -7.40 6.16 26.42
C LYS A 26 -6.02 6.00 25.80
N GLU A 27 -5.16 6.99 25.90
CA GLU A 27 -3.80 7.00 25.33
C GLU A 27 -3.75 6.33 23.94
N PRO A 28 -4.31 6.96 22.88
CA PRO A 28 -4.26 6.40 21.54
C PRO A 28 -2.81 6.23 21.09
N ASP A 29 -2.58 5.28 20.18
CA ASP A 29 -1.25 5.02 19.62
C ASP A 29 -0.76 6.21 18.78
N GLY A 30 0.26 6.93 19.28
CA GLY A 30 0.82 8.10 18.61
C GLY A 30 1.45 7.79 17.25
N LEU A 31 2.01 6.58 17.06
CA LEU A 31 2.52 6.14 15.77
C LEU A 31 1.37 5.92 14.78
N LEU A 32 0.31 5.26 15.19
CA LEU A 32 -0.87 5.05 14.36
C LEU A 32 -1.57 6.36 14.01
N LEU A 33 -1.69 7.30 14.95
CA LEU A 33 -2.20 8.65 14.69
C LEU A 33 -1.39 9.34 13.58
N THR A 34 -0.06 9.22 13.64
CA THR A 34 0.84 9.79 12.63
C THR A 34 0.62 9.15 11.26
N LEU A 35 0.64 7.82 11.18
CA LEU A 35 0.42 7.08 9.94
C LEU A 35 -0.96 7.38 9.34
N ASN A 36 -2.01 7.40 10.16
CA ASN A 36 -3.36 7.70 9.72
C ASN A 36 -3.53 9.15 9.26
N TYR A 37 -2.86 10.11 9.88
CA TYR A 37 -2.84 11.49 9.40
C TYR A 37 -2.20 11.58 8.01
N LEU A 38 -1.03 10.98 7.83
CA LEU A 38 -0.27 11.04 6.59
C LEU A 38 -1.01 10.42 5.39
N ARG A 39 -1.74 9.33 5.62
CA ARG A 39 -2.51 8.64 4.58
C ARG A 39 -3.90 9.21 4.32
N ALA A 40 -4.34 10.18 5.11
CA ALA A 40 -5.73 10.68 5.10
C ALA A 40 -6.12 11.50 3.84
N ARG A 41 -5.28 11.50 2.82
CA ARG A 41 -5.63 12.09 1.52
C ARG A 41 -6.84 11.37 0.93
N ARG A 42 -7.85 12.13 0.57
CA ARG A 42 -9.02 11.62 -0.14
C ARG A 42 -8.77 11.68 -1.65
N TYR A 43 -8.92 10.56 -2.31
CA TYR A 43 -9.15 10.53 -3.74
C TYR A 43 -10.64 10.72 -4.01
N GLU A 44 -11.01 11.30 -5.17
CA GLU A 44 -12.41 11.54 -5.52
C GLU A 44 -13.24 10.25 -5.52
N ASP A 45 -12.63 9.12 -5.88
CA ASP A 45 -13.29 7.83 -6.10
C ASP A 45 -13.00 6.78 -5.02
N PHE A 46 -12.05 6.99 -4.11
CA PHE A 46 -11.65 6.01 -3.11
C PHE A 46 -11.10 6.63 -1.84
N SER A 47 -11.51 6.11 -0.68
CA SER A 47 -10.97 6.50 0.61
C SER A 47 -10.35 5.30 1.32
N TRP A 48 -9.09 5.40 1.66
CA TRP A 48 -8.39 4.44 2.53
C TRP A 48 -9.08 4.25 3.88
N ASP A 49 -9.92 5.21 4.29
CA ASP A 49 -10.73 5.12 5.51
C ASP A 49 -11.71 3.94 5.50
N LEU A 50 -12.14 3.47 4.33
CA LEU A 50 -12.99 2.27 4.21
C LEU A 50 -12.26 1.00 4.64
N ILE A 51 -10.94 0.93 4.45
CA ILE A 51 -10.14 -0.26 4.76
C ILE A 51 -9.44 -0.12 6.11
N LEU A 52 -8.81 1.03 6.36
CA LEU A 52 -7.94 1.25 7.51
C LEU A 52 -8.66 1.93 8.69
N GLY A 53 -9.94 2.26 8.52
CA GLY A 53 -10.70 3.09 9.44
C GLY A 53 -10.43 4.59 9.27
N PRO A 54 -11.31 5.46 9.82
CA PRO A 54 -11.16 6.90 9.69
C PRO A 54 -9.92 7.41 10.44
N ALA A 55 -9.28 8.43 9.88
CA ALA A 55 -8.28 9.18 10.62
C ALA A 55 -8.96 9.98 11.76
N ASP A 56 -8.22 10.19 12.86
CA ASP A 56 -8.70 10.93 14.02
C ASP A 56 -8.98 12.39 13.66
N GLU A 57 -10.25 12.81 13.67
CA GLU A 57 -10.68 14.15 13.28
C GLU A 57 -10.21 15.22 14.27
N ASP A 58 -10.17 14.91 15.56
CA ASP A 58 -9.72 15.84 16.60
C ASP A 58 -8.22 16.07 16.49
N PHE A 59 -7.45 15.03 16.19
CA PHE A 59 -6.03 15.16 15.91
C PHE A 59 -5.77 15.95 14.62
N GLN A 60 -6.52 15.72 13.56
CA GLN A 60 -6.42 16.55 12.33
C GLN A 60 -6.71 18.02 12.61
N ALA A 61 -7.74 18.32 13.40
CA ALA A 61 -8.08 19.69 13.80
C ALA A 61 -6.95 20.33 14.64
N LEU A 62 -6.34 19.54 15.54
CA LEU A 62 -5.20 20.01 16.34
C LEU A 62 -4.00 20.38 15.44
N VAL A 63 -3.64 19.52 14.49
CA VAL A 63 -2.55 19.80 13.54
C VAL A 63 -2.86 21.04 12.72
N ALA A 64 -4.08 21.18 12.20
CA ALA A 64 -4.49 22.35 11.43
C ALA A 64 -4.39 23.66 12.24
N GLN A 65 -4.57 23.58 13.56
CA GLN A 65 -4.46 24.74 14.46
C GLN A 65 -3.02 25.06 14.86
N GLN A 66 -2.21 24.04 15.17
CA GLN A 66 -0.88 24.24 15.77
C GLN A 66 0.26 24.22 14.76
N ALA A 67 0.10 23.51 13.66
CA ALA A 67 1.12 23.32 12.62
C ALA A 67 0.49 23.16 11.23
N PRO A 68 -0.24 24.19 10.73
CA PRO A 68 -1.00 24.08 9.48
C PRO A 68 -0.13 23.73 8.26
N GLU A 69 1.16 24.05 8.29
CA GLU A 69 2.11 23.71 7.24
C GLU A 69 2.29 22.20 7.07
N LEU A 70 2.06 21.37 8.11
CA LEU A 70 2.16 19.94 8.04
C LEU A 70 1.05 19.29 7.17
N ALA A 71 0.00 20.06 6.82
CA ALA A 71 -1.01 19.60 5.88
C ALA A 71 -0.43 19.33 4.47
N GLU A 72 0.71 19.94 4.13
CA GLU A 72 1.41 19.66 2.88
C GLU A 72 1.87 18.20 2.76
N LEU A 73 2.15 17.54 3.89
CA LEU A 73 2.51 16.12 3.91
C LEU A 73 1.42 15.23 3.28
N GLN A 74 0.15 15.59 3.43
CA GLN A 74 -0.99 14.86 2.86
C GLN A 74 -1.13 15.08 1.34
N GLN A 75 -0.40 16.03 0.76
CA GLN A 75 -0.41 16.35 -0.67
C GLN A 75 0.74 15.69 -1.44
N ILE A 76 1.60 14.96 -0.73
CA ILE A 76 2.76 14.31 -1.35
C ILE A 76 2.31 13.08 -2.13
N ASP A 77 2.45 13.10 -3.45
CA ASP A 77 2.22 11.93 -4.31
C ASP A 77 3.47 11.04 -4.38
N LEU A 78 4.59 11.63 -4.75
CA LEU A 78 5.86 10.94 -4.96
C LEU A 78 6.97 11.60 -4.15
N ARG A 79 7.93 10.80 -3.73
CA ARG A 79 9.21 11.27 -3.15
C ARG A 79 10.38 10.54 -3.76
N THR A 80 11.45 11.27 -4.00
CA THR A 80 12.72 10.67 -4.40
C THR A 80 13.45 10.22 -3.14
N THR A 81 13.74 8.92 -3.06
CA THR A 81 14.48 8.31 -1.95
C THR A 81 15.97 8.61 -2.04
N PRO A 82 16.75 8.42 -0.95
CA PRO A 82 18.20 8.61 -0.97
C PRO A 82 18.93 7.80 -2.05
N GLY A 83 18.39 6.65 -2.44
CA GLY A 83 18.90 5.81 -3.54
C GLY A 83 18.55 6.30 -4.94
N GLY A 84 17.82 7.41 -5.07
CA GLY A 84 17.41 8.01 -6.34
C GLY A 84 16.17 7.40 -6.98
N GLY A 85 15.54 6.38 -6.37
CA GLY A 85 14.27 5.83 -6.79
C GLY A 85 13.10 6.72 -6.35
N GLN A 86 11.98 6.62 -7.06
CA GLN A 86 10.72 7.27 -6.65
C GLN A 86 9.83 6.29 -5.89
N VAL A 87 9.12 6.78 -4.90
CA VAL A 87 8.14 6.02 -4.11
C VAL A 87 6.81 6.75 -4.06
N GLY A 88 5.72 6.02 -4.29
CA GLY A 88 4.34 6.47 -4.08
C GLY A 88 4.09 6.68 -2.59
N PHE A 89 4.12 7.93 -2.13
CA PHE A 89 4.24 8.22 -0.71
C PHE A 89 2.98 7.83 0.09
N ILE A 90 1.80 8.03 -0.49
CA ILE A 90 0.55 7.66 0.16
C ILE A 90 0.38 6.14 0.26
N HIS A 91 0.77 5.40 -0.77
CA HIS A 91 0.74 3.93 -0.80
C HIS A 91 1.69 3.35 0.25
N LEU A 92 2.91 3.88 0.33
CA LEU A 92 3.89 3.53 1.37
C LEU A 92 3.29 3.65 2.78
N LEU A 93 2.66 4.79 3.06
CA LEU A 93 2.12 5.07 4.39
C LEU A 93 0.84 4.30 4.69
N ALA A 94 -0.01 4.08 3.70
CA ALA A 94 -1.19 3.23 3.82
C ALA A 94 -0.78 1.77 4.07
N GLY A 95 0.20 1.25 3.34
CA GLY A 95 0.78 -0.07 3.55
C GLY A 95 1.39 -0.22 4.95
N ALA A 96 2.14 0.79 5.41
CA ALA A 96 2.71 0.78 6.75
C ALA A 96 1.63 0.83 7.85
N ALA A 97 0.59 1.63 7.69
CA ALA A 97 -0.53 1.71 8.63
C ALA A 97 -1.31 0.38 8.70
N GLY A 98 -1.53 -0.27 7.56
CA GLY A 98 -2.17 -1.59 7.50
C GLY A 98 -1.33 -2.64 8.23
N ALA A 99 -0.04 -2.74 7.91
CA ALA A 99 0.86 -3.68 8.55
C ALA A 99 1.00 -3.45 10.06
N TRP A 100 1.07 -2.19 10.49
CA TRP A 100 1.11 -1.83 11.90
C TRP A 100 -0.14 -2.27 12.67
N GLN A 101 -1.31 -2.20 12.05
CA GLN A 101 -2.58 -2.66 12.62
C GLN A 101 -2.74 -4.19 12.57
N GLY A 102 -1.75 -4.93 12.10
CA GLY A 102 -1.83 -6.38 11.90
C GLY A 102 -2.78 -6.79 10.78
N MET A 103 -3.21 -5.84 9.95
CA MET A 103 -3.94 -6.15 8.73
C MET A 103 -2.97 -6.71 7.70
N PRO A 104 -3.31 -7.77 6.98
CA PRO A 104 -2.50 -8.20 5.86
C PRO A 104 -2.35 -7.02 4.89
N VAL A 105 -1.14 -6.66 4.56
CA VAL A 105 -0.85 -5.56 3.61
C VAL A 105 -1.39 -5.86 2.22
N ILE A 106 -1.73 -7.09 1.99
CA ILE A 106 -2.52 -7.56 0.86
C ILE A 106 -3.76 -6.68 0.59
N CYS A 107 -4.35 -6.00 1.59
CA CYS A 107 -5.44 -5.07 1.35
C CYS A 107 -5.05 -3.91 0.42
N ALA A 108 -3.94 -3.22 0.67
CA ALA A 108 -3.48 -2.12 -0.18
C ALA A 108 -2.98 -2.67 -1.53
N TRP A 109 -2.12 -3.66 -1.46
CA TRP A 109 -1.55 -4.34 -2.62
C TRP A 109 -2.60 -5.09 -3.45
N GLY A 110 -3.61 -5.67 -2.77
CA GLY A 110 -4.76 -6.30 -3.40
C GLY A 110 -5.63 -5.30 -4.15
N GLY A 111 -5.81 -4.09 -3.64
CA GLY A 111 -6.50 -3.01 -4.33
C GLY A 111 -5.84 -2.69 -5.67
N ASP A 112 -4.53 -2.48 -5.67
CA ASP A 112 -3.77 -2.22 -6.91
C ASP A 112 -3.83 -3.41 -7.87
N CYS A 113 -3.74 -4.64 -7.37
CA CYS A 113 -3.89 -5.82 -8.21
C CYS A 113 -5.30 -5.95 -8.82
N ILE A 114 -6.33 -5.61 -8.06
CA ILE A 114 -7.72 -5.58 -8.57
C ILE A 114 -7.87 -4.54 -9.67
N GLN A 115 -7.37 -3.34 -9.46
CA GLN A 115 -7.44 -2.29 -10.47
C GLN A 115 -6.67 -2.69 -11.74
N LEU A 116 -5.49 -3.28 -11.59
CA LEU A 116 -4.74 -3.80 -12.74
C LEU A 116 -5.53 -4.88 -13.49
N ALA A 117 -6.10 -5.83 -12.76
CA ALA A 117 -6.88 -6.92 -13.32
C ALA A 117 -8.16 -6.47 -14.03
N GLN A 118 -8.71 -5.30 -13.66
CA GLN A 118 -9.89 -4.74 -14.33
C GLN A 118 -9.67 -4.49 -15.83
N ALA A 119 -8.44 -4.20 -16.25
CA ALA A 119 -8.12 -4.03 -17.68
C ALA A 119 -8.41 -5.30 -18.51
N ALA A 120 -8.42 -6.47 -17.87
CA ALA A 120 -8.70 -7.76 -18.49
C ALA A 120 -10.03 -8.39 -18.02
N ARG A 121 -10.91 -7.61 -17.42
CA ARG A 121 -12.20 -8.09 -16.88
C ARG A 121 -12.99 -8.89 -17.89
N GLY A 122 -13.49 -10.05 -17.50
CA GLY A 122 -14.27 -10.95 -18.33
C GLY A 122 -13.49 -11.70 -19.41
N MET A 123 -12.16 -11.54 -19.44
CA MET A 123 -11.30 -12.25 -20.38
C MET A 123 -10.92 -13.64 -19.82
N ASP A 124 -10.65 -14.57 -20.72
CA ASP A 124 -10.05 -15.85 -20.39
C ASP A 124 -8.58 -15.68 -19.96
N PRO A 125 -7.92 -16.71 -19.38
CA PRO A 125 -6.54 -16.60 -18.91
C PRO A 125 -5.52 -16.18 -19.97
N ALA A 126 -5.68 -16.65 -21.21
CA ALA A 126 -4.74 -16.33 -22.30
C ALA A 126 -4.88 -14.87 -22.75
N ALA A 127 -6.11 -14.41 -22.93
CA ALA A 127 -6.41 -13.01 -23.27
C ALA A 127 -6.03 -12.08 -22.11
N SER A 128 -6.27 -12.48 -20.87
CA SER A 128 -5.84 -11.74 -19.67
C SER A 128 -4.34 -11.55 -19.66
N ARG A 129 -3.55 -12.60 -19.89
CA ARG A 129 -2.09 -12.51 -19.92
C ARG A 129 -1.60 -11.59 -21.03
N GLN A 130 -2.16 -11.69 -22.24
CA GLN A 130 -1.81 -10.83 -23.38
C GLN A 130 -2.08 -9.35 -23.08
N THR A 131 -3.14 -9.06 -22.34
CA THR A 131 -3.52 -7.69 -21.97
C THR A 131 -2.69 -7.14 -20.82
N LEU A 132 -2.42 -7.94 -19.80
CA LEU A 132 -1.80 -7.47 -18.54
C LEU A 132 -0.26 -7.50 -18.57
N GLU A 133 0.35 -8.47 -19.26
CA GLU A 133 1.83 -8.62 -19.29
C GLU A 133 2.56 -7.35 -19.76
N PRO A 134 2.11 -6.61 -20.77
CA PRO A 134 2.74 -5.34 -21.16
C PRO A 134 2.71 -4.27 -20.07
N LEU A 135 1.73 -4.29 -19.16
CA LEU A 135 1.59 -3.31 -18.09
C LEU A 135 2.70 -3.47 -17.04
N PHE A 136 3.19 -4.69 -16.82
CA PHE A 136 4.33 -4.97 -15.92
C PHE A 136 5.69 -4.60 -16.54
N GLY A 137 5.76 -4.38 -17.83
CA GLY A 137 6.99 -3.96 -18.54
C GLY A 137 7.01 -2.50 -18.96
N ALA A 138 5.90 -1.77 -18.77
CA ALA A 138 5.80 -0.38 -19.16
C ALA A 138 6.50 0.52 -18.15
N SER A 139 7.31 1.47 -18.65
CA SER A 139 7.86 2.53 -17.82
C SER A 139 6.72 3.42 -17.26
N ASP A 140 6.90 3.92 -16.04
CA ASP A 140 5.95 4.67 -15.19
C ASP A 140 5.08 5.77 -15.85
N GLN A 141 5.36 6.15 -17.08
CA GLN A 141 4.71 7.30 -17.71
C GLN A 141 3.42 6.97 -18.50
N SER A 142 3.06 5.71 -18.68
CA SER A 142 1.96 5.32 -19.55
C SER A 142 0.90 4.41 -18.94
N SER A 143 1.05 3.98 -17.70
CA SER A 143 0.12 3.06 -17.05
C SER A 143 -0.84 3.81 -16.12
N LEU A 144 -2.10 3.38 -16.11
CA LEU A 144 -3.08 3.73 -15.07
C LEU A 144 -2.61 3.33 -13.66
N PHE A 145 -1.55 2.51 -13.58
CA PHE A 145 -0.89 2.02 -12.38
C PHE A 145 0.62 2.17 -12.52
N PRO A 146 1.23 3.15 -11.86
CA PRO A 146 2.67 3.19 -11.75
C PRO A 146 3.16 2.02 -10.88
N LEU A 147 4.16 1.32 -11.38
CA LEU A 147 4.88 0.29 -10.63
C LEU A 147 5.40 0.83 -9.29
N SER A 148 5.66 2.14 -9.20
CA SER A 148 5.98 2.86 -7.98
C SER A 148 4.97 2.64 -6.85
N ASP A 149 3.68 2.44 -7.14
CA ASP A 149 2.65 2.24 -6.14
C ASP A 149 2.69 0.80 -5.59
N LEU A 150 2.84 -0.20 -6.48
CA LEU A 150 3.04 -1.59 -6.05
C LEU A 150 4.30 -1.76 -5.18
N LEU A 151 5.40 -1.10 -5.56
CA LEU A 151 6.63 -1.11 -4.77
C LEU A 151 6.47 -0.32 -3.46
N ALA A 152 5.69 0.76 -3.48
CA ALA A 152 5.41 1.54 -2.28
C ALA A 152 4.57 0.75 -1.26
N ASP A 153 3.57 0.00 -1.71
CA ASP A 153 2.79 -0.88 -0.85
C ASP A 153 3.66 -1.99 -0.24
N LEU A 154 4.53 -2.57 -1.05
CA LEU A 154 5.52 -3.56 -0.61
C LEU A 154 6.47 -2.99 0.45
N ASP A 155 6.99 -1.79 0.23
CA ASP A 155 7.86 -1.11 1.18
C ASP A 155 7.11 -0.76 2.46
N GLY A 156 5.87 -0.30 2.34
CA GLY A 156 4.98 -0.03 3.47
C GLY A 156 4.75 -1.28 4.32
N ALA A 157 4.53 -2.42 3.68
CA ALA A 157 4.41 -3.70 4.35
C ALA A 157 5.64 -4.05 5.19
N ASN A 158 6.80 -3.98 4.54
CA ASN A 158 8.07 -4.28 5.19
C ASN A 158 8.33 -3.33 6.36
N LEU A 159 8.14 -2.02 6.14
CA LEU A 159 8.33 -0.99 7.14
C LEU A 159 7.38 -1.19 8.33
N GLY A 160 6.09 -1.31 8.08
CA GLY A 160 5.08 -1.45 9.14
C GLY A 160 5.27 -2.68 9.99
N ALA A 161 5.79 -3.78 9.43
CA ALA A 161 6.10 -5.01 10.17
C ALA A 161 7.31 -4.87 11.11
N GLU A 162 8.21 -3.92 10.84
CA GLU A 162 9.41 -3.67 11.65
C GLU A 162 9.21 -2.55 12.70
N LEU A 163 8.12 -1.77 12.60
CA LEU A 163 7.85 -0.69 13.54
C LEU A 163 7.54 -1.23 14.95
N THR A 164 7.94 -0.47 15.96
CA THR A 164 7.56 -0.66 17.37
C THR A 164 6.80 0.57 17.87
N PRO A 165 6.04 0.49 18.98
CA PRO A 165 5.32 1.65 19.53
C PRO A 165 6.18 2.87 19.77
N GLU A 166 7.46 2.66 20.12
CA GLU A 166 8.45 3.70 20.42
C GLU A 166 9.21 4.18 19.18
N ALA A 167 8.98 3.54 18.01
CA ALA A 167 9.72 3.85 16.79
C ALA A 167 9.55 5.32 16.39
N ASP A 168 10.64 5.95 15.98
CA ASP A 168 10.64 7.20 15.23
C ASP A 168 10.41 6.88 13.75
N LEU A 169 9.26 7.31 13.21
CA LEU A 169 8.87 6.98 11.84
C LEU A 169 9.83 7.57 10.81
N ALA A 170 10.30 8.79 11.03
CA ALA A 170 11.25 9.42 10.11
C ALA A 170 12.57 8.67 10.09
N GLN A 171 13.08 8.27 11.26
CA GLN A 171 14.31 7.47 11.35
C GLN A 171 14.13 6.08 10.73
N ALA A 172 12.96 5.46 10.90
CA ALA A 172 12.64 4.16 10.30
C ALA A 172 12.63 4.25 8.76
N LEU A 173 12.03 5.30 8.19
CA LEU A 173 12.04 5.59 6.76
C LEU A 173 13.47 5.82 6.23
N GLU A 174 14.26 6.63 6.94
CA GLU A 174 15.65 6.89 6.56
C GLU A 174 16.49 5.62 6.56
N ASN A 175 16.36 4.81 7.61
CA ASN A 175 17.08 3.54 7.71
C ASN A 175 16.66 2.56 6.62
N TYR A 176 15.35 2.44 6.36
CA TYR A 176 14.83 1.54 5.36
C TYR A 176 15.40 1.86 3.98
N TYR A 177 15.25 3.09 3.52
CA TYR A 177 15.69 3.51 2.18
C TYR A 177 17.22 3.74 2.06
N GLY A 178 17.91 3.88 3.17
CA GLY A 178 19.37 3.98 3.20
C GLY A 178 20.10 2.63 3.13
N GLN A 179 19.41 1.53 3.45
CA GLN A 179 20.06 0.21 3.61
C GLN A 179 19.53 -0.86 2.67
N ILE A 180 18.37 -0.65 2.04
CA ILE A 180 17.69 -1.71 1.31
C ILE A 180 17.96 -1.61 -0.19
N ASP A 181 18.36 -2.73 -0.79
CA ASP A 181 18.40 -2.91 -2.24
C ASP A 181 17.10 -3.56 -2.77
N SER A 182 16.90 -3.52 -4.10
CA SER A 182 15.68 -4.03 -4.74
C SER A 182 15.44 -5.50 -4.43
N ARG A 183 16.47 -6.33 -4.41
CA ARG A 183 16.33 -7.77 -4.11
C ARG A 183 15.92 -8.01 -2.67
N GLU A 184 16.50 -7.27 -1.74
CA GLU A 184 16.20 -7.40 -0.33
C GLU A 184 14.76 -6.97 -0.02
N ARG A 185 14.24 -5.89 -0.65
CA ARG A 185 12.83 -5.46 -0.51
C ARG A 185 11.89 -6.59 -0.90
N CYS A 186 12.08 -7.14 -2.10
CA CYS A 186 11.24 -8.21 -2.61
C CYS A 186 11.35 -9.48 -1.75
N ARG A 187 12.56 -9.87 -1.35
CA ARG A 187 12.80 -11.03 -0.49
C ARG A 187 12.12 -10.91 0.86
N ARG A 188 12.20 -9.75 1.50
CA ARG A 188 11.52 -9.49 2.79
C ARG A 188 10.00 -9.58 2.64
N PHE A 189 9.46 -8.93 1.63
CA PHE A 189 8.02 -8.97 1.36
C PHE A 189 7.52 -10.39 1.10
N ILE A 190 8.19 -11.15 0.25
CA ILE A 190 7.84 -12.53 -0.04
C ILE A 190 7.90 -13.40 1.21
N ALA A 191 8.93 -13.22 2.04
CA ALA A 191 9.04 -13.95 3.29
C ALA A 191 7.89 -13.61 4.27
N LEU A 192 7.54 -12.34 4.36
CA LEU A 192 6.53 -11.80 5.27
C LEU A 192 5.12 -12.24 4.88
N GLN A 193 4.77 -12.10 3.60
CA GLN A 193 3.41 -12.29 3.12
C GLN A 193 3.13 -13.74 2.69
N PHE A 194 4.13 -14.45 2.19
CA PHE A 194 3.97 -15.76 1.57
C PHE A 194 4.86 -16.86 2.19
N GLY A 195 5.58 -16.56 3.27
CA GLY A 195 6.47 -17.52 3.92
C GLY A 195 7.71 -17.90 3.11
N GLY A 196 8.10 -17.08 2.12
CA GLY A 196 9.22 -17.33 1.23
C GLY A 196 8.87 -18.28 0.07
N GLY A 197 9.84 -18.62 -0.74
CA GLY A 197 9.70 -19.58 -1.83
C GLY A 197 10.38 -19.14 -3.13
N ASP A 198 10.40 -20.06 -4.10
CA ASP A 198 10.86 -19.79 -5.46
C ASP A 198 9.78 -19.05 -6.25
N THR A 199 9.98 -17.75 -6.47
CA THR A 199 9.03 -16.85 -7.16
C THR A 199 8.78 -17.23 -8.62
N GLY A 200 9.69 -17.99 -9.23
CA GLY A 200 9.52 -18.52 -10.60
C GLY A 200 8.68 -19.78 -10.67
N SER A 201 8.27 -20.35 -9.54
CA SER A 201 7.51 -21.61 -9.52
C SER A 201 6.00 -21.40 -9.64
N SER A 202 5.33 -22.35 -10.30
CA SER A 202 3.85 -22.37 -10.35
C SER A 202 3.23 -22.57 -8.96
N GLU A 203 3.93 -23.23 -8.05
CA GLU A 203 3.51 -23.43 -6.67
C GLU A 203 3.50 -22.11 -5.91
N PHE A 204 4.48 -21.23 -6.13
CA PHE A 204 4.51 -19.90 -5.54
C PHE A 204 3.36 -19.05 -6.08
N ALA A 205 3.15 -19.01 -7.40
CA ALA A 205 2.04 -18.28 -8.01
C ALA A 205 0.67 -18.74 -7.50
N ALA A 206 0.47 -20.05 -7.36
CA ALA A 206 -0.76 -20.62 -6.79
C ALA A 206 -0.95 -20.21 -5.32
N ARG A 207 0.12 -20.14 -4.54
CA ARG A 207 0.07 -19.70 -3.14
C ARG A 207 -0.25 -18.22 -3.03
N VAL A 208 0.31 -17.37 -3.87
CA VAL A 208 -0.04 -15.94 -3.95
C VAL A 208 -1.53 -15.79 -4.24
N TRP A 209 -2.03 -16.47 -5.27
CA TRP A 209 -3.45 -16.45 -5.62
C TRP A 209 -4.36 -16.92 -4.47
N GLU A 210 -4.00 -18.02 -3.81
CA GLU A 210 -4.80 -18.54 -2.70
C GLU A 210 -4.82 -17.58 -1.51
N THR A 211 -3.69 -16.91 -1.23
CA THR A 211 -3.62 -15.89 -0.19
C THR A 211 -4.55 -14.71 -0.52
N PHE A 212 -4.55 -14.24 -1.76
CA PHE A 212 -5.47 -13.20 -2.21
C PHE A 212 -6.93 -13.61 -2.07
N ARG A 213 -7.27 -14.80 -2.48
CA ARG A 213 -8.64 -15.31 -2.46
C ARG A 213 -9.22 -15.46 -1.06
N GLN A 214 -8.37 -15.68 -0.06
CA GLN A 214 -8.76 -15.85 1.34
C GLN A 214 -8.74 -14.54 2.14
N ASP A 215 -8.16 -13.49 1.58
CA ASP A 215 -8.05 -12.22 2.28
C ASP A 215 -9.37 -11.45 2.27
N GLU A 216 -9.87 -11.13 3.46
CA GLU A 216 -11.15 -10.42 3.62
C GLU A 216 -11.10 -9.01 3.03
N GLY A 217 -9.95 -8.34 3.09
CA GLY A 217 -9.77 -7.01 2.54
C GLY A 217 -9.81 -7.01 1.01
N VAL A 218 -9.18 -8.01 0.37
CA VAL A 218 -9.27 -8.20 -1.08
C VAL A 218 -10.70 -8.50 -1.49
N CYS A 219 -11.40 -9.36 -0.75
CA CYS A 219 -12.81 -9.64 -1.01
C CYS A 219 -13.69 -8.39 -0.87
N LEU A 220 -13.42 -7.57 0.16
CA LEU A 220 -14.13 -6.30 0.34
C LEU A 220 -13.88 -5.34 -0.82
N MET A 221 -12.63 -5.21 -1.27
CA MET A 221 -12.27 -4.38 -2.42
C MET A 221 -12.96 -4.83 -3.69
N LEU A 222 -13.01 -6.13 -3.97
CA LEU A 222 -13.74 -6.68 -5.10
C LEU A 222 -15.22 -6.31 -5.05
N THR A 223 -15.84 -6.37 -3.89
CA THR A 223 -17.24 -6.01 -3.68
C THR A 223 -17.48 -4.51 -3.91
N LEU A 224 -16.63 -3.66 -3.32
CA LEU A 224 -16.75 -2.20 -3.47
C LEU A 224 -16.55 -1.75 -4.92
N GLU A 225 -15.55 -2.27 -5.62
CA GLU A 225 -15.31 -1.97 -7.02
C GLU A 225 -16.47 -2.45 -7.92
N GLY A 226 -17.12 -3.56 -7.56
CA GLY A 226 -18.32 -4.04 -8.23
C GLY A 226 -19.50 -3.08 -8.08
N ASP A 227 -19.77 -2.67 -6.87
CA ASP A 227 -20.86 -1.75 -6.53
C ASP A 227 -20.64 -0.36 -7.16
N MET A 228 -19.41 0.13 -7.15
CA MET A 228 -19.07 1.44 -7.72
C MET A 228 -19.10 1.46 -9.26
N SER A 229 -18.77 0.33 -9.91
CA SER A 229 -18.62 0.33 -11.37
C SER A 229 -19.90 0.04 -12.13
N ARG A 230 -20.88 -0.72 -11.60
CA ARG A 230 -22.03 -1.20 -12.41
C ARG A 230 -23.33 -1.43 -11.68
N GLY A 231 -23.40 -1.47 -10.37
CA GLY A 231 -24.60 -1.89 -9.63
C GLY A 231 -25.01 -3.35 -9.89
N GLU A 232 -24.07 -4.20 -10.32
CA GLU A 232 -24.26 -5.63 -10.55
C GLU A 232 -23.82 -6.42 -9.31
N GLY A 233 -24.53 -7.52 -9.01
CA GLY A 233 -24.28 -8.29 -7.80
C GLY A 233 -22.88 -8.95 -7.74
N ASP A 234 -22.37 -9.08 -6.53
CA ASP A 234 -21.03 -9.55 -6.15
C ASP A 234 -20.55 -10.83 -6.86
N ALA A 235 -21.48 -11.78 -7.11
CA ALA A 235 -21.16 -13.08 -7.70
C ALA A 235 -20.68 -12.97 -9.14
N GLN A 236 -21.26 -12.07 -9.95
CA GLN A 236 -20.88 -11.88 -11.34
C GLN A 236 -19.54 -11.19 -11.47
N LEU A 237 -19.27 -10.17 -10.64
CA LEU A 237 -17.98 -9.50 -10.60
C LEU A 237 -16.86 -10.49 -10.24
N SER A 238 -17.06 -11.28 -9.19
CA SER A 238 -16.09 -12.29 -8.76
C SER A 238 -15.79 -13.30 -9.87
N GLN A 239 -16.80 -13.69 -10.65
CA GLN A 239 -16.63 -14.59 -11.78
C GLN A 239 -15.84 -13.95 -12.93
N GLU A 240 -16.13 -12.70 -13.27
CA GLU A 240 -15.44 -11.97 -14.33
C GLU A 240 -14.00 -11.57 -13.97
N MET A 241 -13.70 -11.46 -12.69
CA MET A 241 -12.39 -11.05 -12.17
C MET A 241 -11.47 -12.24 -11.81
N ALA A 242 -12.00 -13.45 -11.69
CA ALA A 242 -11.21 -14.60 -11.23
C ALA A 242 -9.97 -14.87 -12.10
N ALA A 243 -10.14 -15.02 -13.41
CA ALA A 243 -9.02 -15.27 -14.33
C ALA A 243 -8.07 -14.07 -14.46
N PRO A 244 -8.55 -12.82 -14.59
CA PRO A 244 -7.69 -11.63 -14.56
C PRO A 244 -6.85 -11.51 -13.28
N LEU A 245 -7.42 -11.75 -12.10
CA LEU A 245 -6.69 -11.68 -10.83
C LEU A 245 -5.65 -12.79 -10.71
N GLU A 246 -6.00 -14.03 -11.05
CA GLU A 246 -5.04 -15.13 -11.08
C GLU A 246 -3.86 -14.83 -12.00
N THR A 247 -4.15 -14.28 -13.18
CA THR A 247 -3.12 -13.85 -14.14
C THR A 247 -2.26 -12.72 -13.56
N THR A 248 -2.87 -11.73 -12.93
CA THR A 248 -2.16 -10.62 -12.28
C THR A 248 -1.22 -11.14 -11.19
N CYS A 249 -1.68 -12.04 -10.33
CA CYS A 249 -0.85 -12.67 -9.30
C CYS A 249 0.33 -13.45 -9.89
N THR A 250 0.12 -14.15 -10.99
CA THR A 250 1.17 -14.89 -11.70
C THR A 250 2.22 -13.93 -12.27
N LEU A 251 1.80 -12.88 -12.96
CA LEU A 251 2.69 -11.87 -13.52
C LEU A 251 3.47 -11.13 -12.43
N LEU A 252 2.83 -10.86 -11.32
CA LEU A 252 3.46 -10.21 -10.18
C LEU A 252 4.52 -11.10 -9.53
N ALA A 253 4.25 -12.40 -9.35
CA ALA A 253 5.22 -13.36 -8.87
C ALA A 253 6.44 -13.45 -9.82
N GLU A 254 6.20 -13.49 -11.13
CA GLU A 254 7.25 -13.47 -12.16
C GLU A 254 8.07 -12.16 -12.10
N TYR A 255 7.39 -11.02 -11.87
CA TYR A 255 8.03 -9.71 -11.75
C TYR A 255 8.95 -9.65 -10.51
N LEU A 256 8.43 -10.01 -9.34
CA LEU A 256 9.20 -10.05 -8.08
C LEU A 256 10.41 -11.01 -8.17
N GLY A 257 10.32 -12.05 -8.98
CA GLY A 257 11.43 -12.97 -9.21
C GLY A 257 12.55 -12.42 -10.10
N ARG A 258 12.28 -11.33 -10.86
CA ARG A 258 13.28 -10.68 -11.73
C ARG A 258 14.04 -9.56 -11.04
N GLU A 259 13.43 -8.91 -10.05
CA GLU A 259 14.01 -7.84 -9.23
C GLU A 259 14.93 -8.41 -8.13
#